data_4eda659631004c353b9accdbf4ac0c74
#
_entry.id   4eda659631004c353b9accdbf4ac0c74
#
_cell.length_a   1.000
_cell.length_b   1.000
_cell.length_c   1.000
_cell.angle_alpha   90.00
_cell.angle_beta   90.00
_cell.angle_gamma   90.00
#
_symmetry.space_group_name_H-M   'P 1'
#
loop_
_entity.id
_entity.type
_entity.pdbx_description
1 polymer ?
#
loop_
_entity_poly.entity_id
_entity_poly.type
_entity_poly.pdbx_seq_one_letter_code
_entity_poly.pdbx_strand_id
1 'polypeptide(L)'
;TLVPDALSSLDAAPLTCAGVTTYKAIKVARVAPAETVAIFGVGGLGHLALQYARIAGGFVIGVDIEDDKLAMATELGADHVVNARTTDPVAAIQALGGADVAVALAASPESFDQAYRSLRRGGRLVCVALPADGSIDLPIFDTVINGKTVIGSIVGTRNDLADVFALHAAGRTRVIAIERKLDEVNESIADVLAGRVPARVVFRF
;
A
#
# COMPACT_ATOMS: atom_id res chain seq x y z
N THR A 1 -13.09 17.16 -8.34
CA THR A 1 -13.24 16.00 -9.25
C THR A 1 -14.64 15.45 -9.04
N LEU A 2 -15.40 15.28 -10.11
CA LEU A 2 -16.71 14.64 -10.05
C LEU A 2 -16.53 13.13 -9.91
N VAL A 3 -17.40 12.50 -9.12
CA VAL A 3 -17.50 11.04 -9.08
C VAL A 3 -18.23 10.59 -10.35
N PRO A 4 -17.65 9.65 -11.14
CA PRO A 4 -18.35 9.11 -12.31
C PRO A 4 -19.64 8.39 -11.92
N ASP A 5 -20.68 8.50 -12.74
CA ASP A 5 -21.98 7.87 -12.50
C ASP A 5 -21.90 6.33 -12.38
N ALA A 6 -20.86 5.74 -12.98
CA ALA A 6 -20.60 4.30 -12.90
C ALA A 6 -20.04 3.82 -11.56
N LEU A 7 -19.63 4.73 -10.66
CA LEU A 7 -19.09 4.38 -9.35
C LEU A 7 -20.15 4.48 -8.27
N SER A 8 -20.26 3.43 -7.46
CA SER A 8 -21.04 3.47 -6.23
C SER A 8 -20.39 4.40 -5.19
N SER A 9 -21.18 4.97 -4.28
CA SER A 9 -20.64 5.74 -3.15
C SER A 9 -19.77 4.85 -2.24
N LEU A 10 -20.08 3.57 -2.13
CA LEU A 10 -19.31 2.58 -1.37
C LEU A 10 -17.87 2.42 -1.91
N ASP A 11 -17.72 2.40 -3.23
CA ASP A 11 -16.41 2.31 -3.87
C ASP A 11 -15.71 3.67 -3.91
N ALA A 12 -16.46 4.74 -4.22
CA ALA A 12 -15.90 6.08 -4.36
C ALA A 12 -15.30 6.63 -3.05
N ALA A 13 -15.95 6.39 -1.91
CA ALA A 13 -15.51 6.93 -0.62
C ALA A 13 -14.07 6.50 -0.25
N PRO A 14 -13.69 5.21 -0.27
CA PRO A 14 -12.30 4.81 -0.02
C PRO A 14 -11.31 5.34 -1.07
N LEU A 15 -11.75 5.51 -2.31
CA LEU A 15 -10.88 5.99 -3.39
C LEU A 15 -10.46 7.45 -3.20
N THR A 16 -11.28 8.28 -2.52
CA THR A 16 -10.96 9.70 -2.26
C THR A 16 -9.79 9.90 -1.28
N CYS A 17 -9.44 8.89 -0.49
CA CYS A 17 -8.32 8.92 0.43
C CYS A 17 -7.33 7.80 0.12
N ALA A 18 -7.70 6.54 0.40
CA ALA A 18 -6.80 5.41 0.23
C ALA A 18 -6.39 5.20 -1.24
N GLY A 19 -7.34 5.35 -2.18
CA GLY A 19 -7.08 5.22 -3.60
C GLY A 19 -6.09 6.25 -4.10
N VAL A 20 -6.39 7.52 -3.92
CA VAL A 20 -5.52 8.61 -4.41
C VAL A 20 -4.14 8.60 -3.74
N THR A 21 -4.07 8.26 -2.44
CA THR A 21 -2.80 8.17 -1.71
C THR A 21 -1.88 7.10 -2.28
N THR A 22 -2.41 5.90 -2.49
CA THR A 22 -1.63 4.77 -2.97
C THR A 22 -1.31 4.86 -4.46
N TYR A 23 -2.22 5.38 -5.27
CA TYR A 23 -1.94 5.72 -6.66
C TYR A 23 -0.78 6.72 -6.77
N LYS A 24 -0.81 7.80 -5.96
CA LYS A 24 0.25 8.79 -5.92
C LYS A 24 1.59 8.19 -5.47
N ALA A 25 1.59 7.30 -4.48
CA ALA A 25 2.80 6.62 -4.01
C ALA A 25 3.46 5.82 -5.14
N ILE A 26 2.70 5.03 -5.90
CA ILE A 26 3.21 4.28 -7.06
C ILE A 26 3.71 5.23 -8.17
N LYS A 27 3.00 6.33 -8.41
CA LYS A 27 3.37 7.34 -9.41
C LYS A 27 4.69 8.04 -9.08
N VAL A 28 4.91 8.47 -7.82
CA VAL A 28 6.17 9.11 -7.41
C VAL A 28 7.33 8.12 -7.33
N ALA A 29 7.06 6.86 -7.05
CA ALA A 29 8.03 5.78 -7.14
C ALA A 29 8.51 5.53 -8.58
N ARG A 30 7.76 5.99 -9.59
CA ARG A 30 8.04 5.76 -11.01
C ARG A 30 8.22 4.27 -11.31
N VAL A 31 7.28 3.45 -10.82
CA VAL A 31 7.31 2.02 -11.08
C VAL A 31 7.32 1.77 -12.59
N ALA A 32 8.26 0.97 -13.04
CA ALA A 32 8.39 0.54 -14.43
C ALA A 32 8.01 -0.96 -14.57
N PRO A 33 7.63 -1.41 -15.78
CA PRO A 33 7.36 -2.81 -16.03
C PRO A 33 8.55 -3.71 -15.63
N ALA A 34 8.21 -4.85 -15.03
CA ALA A 34 9.15 -5.86 -14.51
C ALA A 34 9.98 -5.44 -13.28
N GLU A 35 9.75 -4.26 -12.70
CA GLU A 35 10.34 -3.92 -11.40
C GLU A 35 9.66 -4.70 -10.27
N THR A 36 10.42 -5.13 -9.27
CA THR A 36 9.91 -5.74 -8.05
C THR A 36 9.42 -4.65 -7.09
N VAL A 37 8.13 -4.71 -6.74
CA VAL A 37 7.47 -3.74 -5.86
C VAL A 37 7.01 -4.42 -4.59
N ALA A 38 7.61 -4.10 -3.46
CA ALA A 38 7.22 -4.62 -2.15
C ALA A 38 6.27 -3.64 -1.44
N ILE A 39 5.08 -4.11 -1.05
CA ILE A 39 4.05 -3.34 -0.35
C ILE A 39 4.02 -3.80 1.10
N PHE A 40 4.52 -2.96 2.01
CA PHE A 40 4.55 -3.23 3.45
C PHE A 40 3.28 -2.71 4.13
N GLY A 41 2.43 -3.63 4.54
CA GLY A 41 1.09 -3.41 5.08
C GLY A 41 0.00 -3.53 4.01
N VAL A 42 -0.77 -4.62 4.06
CA VAL A 42 -1.85 -4.95 3.10
C VAL A 42 -3.23 -4.66 3.68
N GLY A 43 -3.36 -3.62 4.47
CA GLY A 43 -4.65 -3.16 5.00
C GLY A 43 -5.40 -2.20 4.07
N GLY A 44 -6.03 -1.19 4.69
CA GLY A 44 -6.88 -0.21 4.00
C GLY A 44 -6.22 0.63 2.90
N LEU A 45 -4.90 0.77 2.91
CA LEU A 45 -4.11 1.38 1.84
C LEU A 45 -3.54 0.30 0.92
N GLY A 46 -2.91 -0.73 1.51
CA GLY A 46 -2.13 -1.72 0.76
C GLY A 46 -2.93 -2.51 -0.25
N HIS A 47 -4.20 -2.83 0.02
CA HIS A 47 -5.04 -3.56 -0.94
C HIS A 47 -5.23 -2.80 -2.27
N LEU A 48 -5.17 -1.47 -2.27
CA LEU A 48 -5.19 -0.65 -3.49
C LEU A 48 -3.78 -0.45 -4.06
N ALA A 49 -2.77 -0.27 -3.20
CA ALA A 49 -1.39 -0.11 -3.64
C ALA A 49 -0.88 -1.29 -4.47
N LEU A 50 -1.20 -2.53 -4.04
CA LEU A 50 -0.90 -3.76 -4.80
C LEU A 50 -1.43 -3.67 -6.23
N GLN A 51 -2.69 -3.28 -6.38
CA GLN A 51 -3.36 -3.22 -7.66
C GLN A 51 -2.76 -2.13 -8.56
N TYR A 52 -2.45 -0.95 -8.01
CA TYR A 52 -1.79 0.10 -8.80
C TYR A 52 -0.37 -0.27 -9.20
N ALA A 53 0.39 -0.98 -8.34
CA ALA A 53 1.70 -1.51 -8.68
C ALA A 53 1.63 -2.52 -9.85
N ARG A 54 0.63 -3.41 -9.83
CA ARG A 54 0.35 -4.32 -10.96
C ARG A 54 -0.02 -3.58 -12.23
N ILE A 55 -0.90 -2.58 -12.13
CA ILE A 55 -1.31 -1.75 -13.30
C ILE A 55 -0.09 -1.07 -13.93
N ALA A 56 0.89 -0.68 -13.11
CA ALA A 56 2.16 -0.12 -13.58
C ALA A 56 3.11 -1.18 -14.18
N GLY A 57 2.79 -2.46 -14.07
CA GLY A 57 3.57 -3.57 -14.64
C GLY A 57 4.61 -4.16 -13.67
N GLY A 58 4.55 -3.85 -12.39
CA GLY A 58 5.44 -4.39 -11.37
C GLY A 58 5.17 -5.86 -11.03
N PHE A 59 6.21 -6.60 -10.65
CA PHE A 59 6.12 -7.84 -9.89
C PHE A 59 5.88 -7.49 -8.43
N VAL A 60 4.71 -7.85 -7.89
CA VAL A 60 4.22 -7.31 -6.62
C VAL A 60 4.36 -8.30 -5.49
N ILE A 61 5.05 -7.88 -4.42
CA ILE A 61 5.20 -8.63 -3.17
C ILE A 61 4.37 -7.93 -2.08
N GLY A 62 3.38 -8.63 -1.52
CA GLY A 62 2.63 -8.18 -0.35
C GLY A 62 3.30 -8.63 0.95
N VAL A 63 3.52 -7.70 1.89
CA VAL A 63 4.07 -8.00 3.21
C VAL A 63 3.08 -7.56 4.27
N ASP A 64 2.65 -8.48 5.12
CA ASP A 64 1.78 -8.19 6.28
C ASP A 64 2.06 -9.21 7.40
N ILE A 65 1.50 -8.99 8.57
CA ILE A 65 1.59 -9.91 9.71
C ILE A 65 0.36 -10.83 9.86
N GLU A 66 -0.72 -10.56 9.12
CA GLU A 66 -1.98 -11.29 9.20
C GLU A 66 -2.23 -12.12 7.92
N ASP A 67 -2.44 -13.44 8.10
CA ASP A 67 -2.63 -14.37 6.98
C ASP A 67 -3.85 -14.04 6.12
N ASP A 68 -4.96 -13.56 6.73
CA ASP A 68 -6.17 -13.15 6.00
C ASP A 68 -5.89 -12.00 5.03
N LYS A 69 -5.03 -11.06 5.44
CA LYS A 69 -4.61 -9.94 4.57
C LYS A 69 -3.70 -10.41 3.45
N LEU A 70 -2.84 -11.39 3.71
CA LEU A 70 -1.98 -12.00 2.70
C LEU A 70 -2.80 -12.82 1.70
N ALA A 71 -3.83 -13.54 2.16
CA ALA A 71 -4.78 -14.21 1.27
C ALA A 71 -5.50 -13.20 0.35
N MET A 72 -5.99 -12.08 0.92
CA MET A 72 -6.57 -10.98 0.15
C MET A 72 -5.56 -10.39 -0.85
N ALA A 73 -4.30 -10.21 -0.46
CA ALA A 73 -3.25 -9.74 -1.37
C ALA A 73 -3.09 -10.66 -2.59
N THR A 74 -3.09 -11.97 -2.37
CA THR A 74 -3.01 -12.97 -3.42
C THR A 74 -4.22 -12.90 -4.36
N GLU A 75 -5.44 -12.80 -3.82
CA GLU A 75 -6.67 -12.63 -4.60
C GLU A 75 -6.67 -11.34 -5.45
N LEU A 76 -6.08 -10.27 -4.93
CA LEU A 76 -5.93 -8.99 -5.64
C LEU A 76 -4.75 -8.98 -6.61
N GLY A 77 -4.02 -10.10 -6.66
CA GLY A 77 -3.01 -10.38 -7.66
C GLY A 77 -1.60 -10.02 -7.25
N ALA A 78 -1.25 -10.05 -5.98
CA ALA A 78 0.15 -10.10 -5.58
C ALA A 78 0.81 -11.37 -6.16
N ASP A 79 2.01 -11.21 -6.73
CA ASP A 79 2.77 -12.33 -7.30
C ASP A 79 3.43 -13.16 -6.20
N HIS A 80 3.73 -12.53 -5.06
CA HIS A 80 4.27 -13.18 -3.87
C HIS A 80 3.75 -12.50 -2.61
N VAL A 81 3.71 -13.26 -1.50
CA VAL A 81 3.33 -12.74 -0.18
C VAL A 81 4.30 -13.21 0.89
N VAL A 82 4.54 -12.37 1.89
CA VAL A 82 5.45 -12.65 3.01
C VAL A 82 4.75 -12.31 4.32
N ASN A 83 4.60 -13.29 5.21
CA ASN A 83 4.14 -13.05 6.58
C ASN A 83 5.32 -12.63 7.45
N ALA A 84 5.39 -11.34 7.79
CA ALA A 84 6.47 -10.77 8.57
C ALA A 84 6.48 -11.20 10.06
N ARG A 85 5.43 -11.87 10.53
CA ARG A 85 5.38 -12.48 11.88
C ARG A 85 6.17 -13.79 11.95
N THR A 86 6.21 -14.53 10.85
CA THR A 86 6.80 -15.88 10.80
C THR A 86 8.07 -15.97 9.96
N THR A 87 8.33 -14.98 9.14
CA THR A 87 9.44 -14.94 8.18
C THR A 87 10.08 -13.55 8.17
N ASP A 88 11.40 -13.48 8.17
CA ASP A 88 12.11 -12.20 7.96
C ASP A 88 11.82 -11.68 6.54
N PRO A 89 11.06 -10.57 6.40
CA PRO A 89 10.69 -10.06 5.09
C PRO A 89 11.89 -9.51 4.30
N VAL A 90 12.92 -9.04 5.00
CA VAL A 90 14.14 -8.56 4.34
C VAL A 90 14.85 -9.73 3.67
N ALA A 91 15.08 -10.81 4.40
CA ALA A 91 15.74 -12.00 3.85
C ALA A 91 14.92 -12.62 2.70
N ALA A 92 13.59 -12.70 2.84
CA ALA A 92 12.70 -13.25 1.83
C ALA A 92 12.74 -12.43 0.52
N ILE A 93 12.66 -11.10 0.61
CA ILE A 93 12.67 -10.21 -0.56
C ILE A 93 14.07 -10.18 -1.19
N GLN A 94 15.13 -10.18 -0.38
CA GLN A 94 16.50 -10.23 -0.88
C GLN A 94 16.81 -11.55 -1.63
N ALA A 95 16.24 -12.67 -1.18
CA ALA A 95 16.34 -13.95 -1.89
C ALA A 95 15.69 -13.93 -3.29
N LEU A 96 14.73 -13.04 -3.52
CA LEU A 96 14.11 -12.77 -4.82
C LEU A 96 14.86 -11.72 -5.66
N GLY A 97 16.02 -11.24 -5.18
CA GLY A 97 16.84 -10.24 -5.87
C GLY A 97 16.69 -8.80 -5.31
N GLY A 98 15.92 -8.63 -4.26
CA GLY A 98 15.63 -7.34 -3.64
C GLY A 98 14.56 -6.52 -4.39
N ALA A 99 13.98 -5.53 -3.71
CA ALA A 99 12.94 -4.69 -4.27
C ALA A 99 13.51 -3.46 -5.01
N ASP A 100 12.97 -3.17 -6.19
CA ASP A 100 13.19 -1.88 -6.88
C ASP A 100 12.48 -0.75 -6.15
N VAL A 101 11.28 -1.04 -5.67
CA VAL A 101 10.44 -0.13 -4.93
C VAL A 101 9.91 -0.84 -3.69
N ALA A 102 10.01 -0.19 -2.55
CA ALA A 102 9.31 -0.58 -1.33
C ALA A 102 8.37 0.56 -0.91
N VAL A 103 7.10 0.24 -0.65
CA VAL A 103 6.09 1.22 -0.21
C VAL A 103 5.69 0.91 1.21
N ALA A 104 6.00 1.82 2.16
CA ALA A 104 5.73 1.65 3.58
C ALA A 104 4.35 2.22 3.93
N LEU A 105 3.38 1.32 4.15
CA LEU A 105 1.98 1.62 4.46
C LEU A 105 1.55 1.15 5.87
N ALA A 106 2.34 0.31 6.52
CA ALA A 106 2.12 -0.07 7.92
C ALA A 106 2.64 1.03 8.86
N ALA A 107 1.85 1.40 9.86
CA ALA A 107 2.20 2.46 10.83
C ALA A 107 3.15 1.92 11.94
N SER A 108 4.27 1.32 11.52
CA SER A 108 5.29 0.76 12.41
C SER A 108 6.69 1.17 11.90
N PRO A 109 7.55 1.78 12.75
CA PRO A 109 8.93 2.11 12.38
C PRO A 109 9.72 0.89 11.89
N GLU A 110 9.48 -0.27 12.49
CA GLU A 110 10.10 -1.54 12.07
C GLU A 110 9.77 -1.88 10.61
N SER A 111 8.52 -1.68 10.19
CA SER A 111 8.09 -1.90 8.80
C SER A 111 8.83 -0.98 7.82
N PHE A 112 9.13 0.26 8.21
CA PHE A 112 9.92 1.19 7.39
C PHE A 112 11.38 0.75 7.27
N ASP A 113 11.99 0.30 8.37
CA ASP A 113 13.36 -0.25 8.36
C ASP A 113 13.43 -1.49 7.47
N GLN A 114 12.51 -2.43 7.65
CA GLN A 114 12.41 -3.63 6.80
C GLN A 114 12.24 -3.27 5.32
N ALA A 115 11.38 -2.30 5.01
CA ALA A 115 11.14 -1.82 3.65
C ALA A 115 12.43 -1.23 3.04
N TYR A 116 13.16 -0.40 3.78
CA TYR A 116 14.43 0.16 3.33
C TYR A 116 15.50 -0.92 3.10
N ARG A 117 15.63 -1.87 4.02
CA ARG A 117 16.63 -2.95 3.94
C ARG A 117 16.30 -3.98 2.86
N SER A 118 15.05 -4.07 2.44
CA SER A 118 14.61 -4.95 1.34
C SER A 118 15.01 -4.42 -0.04
N LEU A 119 15.43 -3.15 -0.14
CA LEU A 119 15.79 -2.53 -1.41
C LEU A 119 17.08 -3.11 -1.98
N ARG A 120 17.09 -3.35 -3.29
CA ARG A 120 18.30 -3.60 -4.07
C ARG A 120 19.06 -2.30 -4.39
N ARG A 121 20.18 -2.41 -5.07
CA ARG A 121 20.90 -1.22 -5.59
C ARG A 121 20.00 -0.39 -6.51
N GLY A 122 20.04 0.93 -6.34
CA GLY A 122 19.18 1.87 -7.05
C GLY A 122 17.71 1.87 -6.60
N GLY A 123 17.38 1.08 -5.57
CA GLY A 123 16.01 0.95 -5.06
C GLY A 123 15.47 2.22 -4.40
N ARG A 124 14.14 2.32 -4.32
CA ARG A 124 13.41 3.49 -3.83
C ARG A 124 12.45 3.09 -2.71
N LEU A 125 12.63 3.68 -1.52
CA LEU A 125 11.63 3.61 -0.44
C LEU A 125 10.63 4.74 -0.59
N VAL A 126 9.34 4.44 -0.61
CA VAL A 126 8.26 5.43 -0.54
C VAL A 126 7.60 5.38 0.84
N CYS A 127 7.78 6.44 1.61
CA CYS A 127 7.19 6.61 2.94
C CYS A 127 5.80 7.24 2.80
N VAL A 128 4.76 6.56 3.31
CA VAL A 128 3.36 6.99 3.20
C VAL A 128 2.67 6.97 4.55
N ALA A 129 2.77 5.89 5.32
CA ALA A 129 2.18 5.82 6.65
C ALA A 129 2.84 6.79 7.63
N LEU A 130 2.09 7.16 8.67
CA LEU A 130 2.50 8.12 9.69
C LEU A 130 2.48 7.42 11.06
N PRO A 131 3.54 6.71 11.46
CA PRO A 131 3.66 6.20 12.83
C PRO A 131 3.75 7.39 13.80
N ALA A 132 3.11 7.26 14.99
CA ALA A 132 3.03 8.35 15.97
C ALA A 132 4.42 8.77 16.46
N ASP A 133 5.29 7.78 16.74
CA ASP A 133 6.69 7.98 17.14
C ASP A 133 7.56 7.27 16.10
N GLY A 134 7.95 8.00 15.04
CA GLY A 134 8.58 7.34 13.90
C GLY A 134 9.87 8.00 13.46
N SER A 135 10.99 7.34 13.73
CA SER A 135 12.24 7.55 13.02
C SER A 135 12.78 6.20 12.55
N ILE A 136 13.51 6.21 11.45
CA ILE A 136 14.31 5.08 11.00
C ILE A 136 15.77 5.53 10.96
N ASP A 137 16.68 4.62 11.29
CA ASP A 137 18.09 4.84 11.04
C ASP A 137 18.38 4.72 9.54
N LEU A 138 18.93 5.77 8.95
CA LEU A 138 19.35 5.75 7.56
C LEU A 138 20.87 5.46 7.49
N PRO A 139 21.31 4.25 7.13
CA PRO A 139 22.71 3.91 7.02
C PRO A 139 23.34 4.68 5.84
N ILE A 140 24.10 5.74 6.13
CA ILE A 140 24.63 6.66 5.11
C ILE A 140 25.51 5.91 4.10
N PHE A 141 26.41 5.06 4.57
CA PHE A 141 27.31 4.29 3.70
C PHE A 141 26.52 3.40 2.73
N ASP A 142 25.55 2.64 3.24
CA ASP A 142 24.69 1.76 2.42
C ASP A 142 23.85 2.57 1.42
N THR A 143 23.28 3.70 1.88
CA THR A 143 22.49 4.59 1.02
C THR A 143 23.32 5.11 -0.15
N VAL A 144 24.55 5.56 0.11
CA VAL A 144 25.41 6.17 -0.89
C VAL A 144 25.96 5.12 -1.85
N ILE A 145 26.54 4.02 -1.34
CA ILE A 145 27.18 3.01 -2.19
C ILE A 145 26.20 2.23 -3.07
N ASN A 146 24.97 2.08 -2.60
CA ASN A 146 23.90 1.42 -3.33
C ASN A 146 22.97 2.38 -4.10
N GLY A 147 23.17 3.70 -3.99
CA GLY A 147 22.36 4.70 -4.69
C GLY A 147 20.87 4.63 -4.34
N LYS A 148 20.54 4.28 -3.08
CA LYS A 148 19.15 4.17 -2.63
C LYS A 148 18.50 5.56 -2.50
N THR A 149 17.18 5.63 -2.72
CA THR A 149 16.39 6.86 -2.62
C THR A 149 15.28 6.69 -1.59
N VAL A 150 15.04 7.73 -0.77
CA VAL A 150 13.88 7.79 0.15
C VAL A 150 12.97 8.93 -0.28
N ILE A 151 11.67 8.64 -0.45
CA ILE A 151 10.68 9.56 -1.00
C ILE A 151 9.50 9.63 -0.03
N GLY A 152 9.11 10.83 0.39
CA GLY A 152 7.84 11.05 1.07
C GLY A 152 6.70 11.19 0.06
N SER A 153 5.54 10.60 0.35
CA SER A 153 4.34 10.76 -0.46
C SER A 153 3.11 10.97 0.41
N ILE A 154 2.38 12.05 0.14
CA ILE A 154 1.15 12.38 0.88
C ILE A 154 -0.01 12.58 -0.10
N VAL A 155 -1.13 11.90 0.16
CA VAL A 155 -2.38 11.99 -0.61
C VAL A 155 -2.10 12.02 -2.13
N GLY A 156 -2.69 12.98 -2.85
CA GLY A 156 -2.51 13.20 -4.28
C GLY A 156 -3.23 14.47 -4.72
N THR A 157 -3.20 14.73 -6.00
CA THR A 157 -3.87 15.88 -6.62
C THR A 157 -5.28 15.53 -7.10
N ARG A 158 -6.07 16.54 -7.51
CA ARG A 158 -7.37 16.33 -8.17
C ARG A 158 -7.25 15.51 -9.46
N ASN A 159 -6.14 15.64 -10.18
CA ASN A 159 -5.89 14.86 -11.39
C ASN A 159 -5.59 13.39 -11.04
N ASP A 160 -4.80 13.16 -9.99
CA ASP A 160 -4.54 11.79 -9.51
C ASP A 160 -5.86 11.11 -9.08
N LEU A 161 -6.79 11.85 -8.45
CA LEU A 161 -8.11 11.31 -8.10
C LEU A 161 -8.97 11.01 -9.34
N ALA A 162 -8.91 11.85 -10.37
CA ALA A 162 -9.60 11.58 -11.62
C ALA A 162 -9.06 10.29 -12.30
N ASP A 163 -7.75 10.10 -12.30
CA ASP A 163 -7.10 8.88 -12.80
C ASP A 163 -7.56 7.64 -12.01
N VAL A 164 -7.63 7.75 -10.67
CA VAL A 164 -8.11 6.69 -9.77
C VAL A 164 -9.53 6.28 -10.09
N PHE A 165 -10.44 7.26 -10.23
CA PHE A 165 -11.83 6.98 -10.59
C PHE A 165 -11.95 6.35 -11.98
N ALA A 166 -11.17 6.82 -12.96
CA ALA A 166 -11.15 6.26 -14.30
C ALA A 166 -10.68 4.79 -14.31
N LEU A 167 -9.62 4.48 -13.56
CA LEU A 167 -9.13 3.11 -13.42
C LEU A 167 -10.16 2.19 -12.77
N HIS A 168 -10.85 2.68 -11.73
CA HIS A 168 -11.88 1.90 -11.05
C HIS A 168 -13.10 1.68 -11.94
N ALA A 169 -13.59 2.73 -12.61
CA ALA A 169 -14.71 2.64 -13.56
C ALA A 169 -14.42 1.68 -14.73
N ALA A 170 -13.14 1.57 -15.13
CA ALA A 170 -12.68 0.61 -16.14
C ALA A 170 -12.50 -0.83 -15.59
N GLY A 171 -12.90 -1.10 -14.33
CA GLY A 171 -12.76 -2.41 -13.68
C GLY A 171 -11.33 -2.86 -13.41
N ARG A 172 -10.37 -1.90 -13.39
CA ARG A 172 -8.94 -2.20 -13.19
C ARG A 172 -8.57 -2.34 -11.72
N THR A 173 -9.41 -1.87 -10.81
CA THR A 173 -9.23 -1.98 -9.36
C THR A 173 -10.49 -2.45 -8.68
N ARG A 174 -10.34 -3.09 -7.52
CA ARG A 174 -11.40 -3.54 -6.63
C ARG A 174 -11.19 -2.92 -5.25
N VAL A 175 -12.20 -2.24 -4.73
CA VAL A 175 -12.23 -1.75 -3.36
C VAL A 175 -12.73 -2.86 -2.44
N ILE A 176 -12.03 -3.10 -1.34
CA ILE A 176 -12.48 -3.99 -0.26
C ILE A 176 -12.97 -3.13 0.89
N ALA A 177 -14.28 -3.08 1.06
CA ALA A 177 -14.91 -2.30 2.12
C ALA A 177 -16.09 -3.05 2.72
N ILE A 178 -16.37 -2.77 4.00
CA ILE A 178 -17.60 -3.17 4.68
C ILE A 178 -18.46 -1.92 4.88
N GLU A 179 -19.76 -2.05 4.60
CA GLU A 179 -20.75 -0.99 4.85
C GLU A 179 -21.25 -1.11 6.29
N ARG A 180 -21.33 0.00 6.99
CA ARG A 180 -21.90 0.11 8.33
C ARG A 180 -22.77 1.37 8.45
N LYS A 181 -23.66 1.39 9.44
CA LYS A 181 -24.44 2.56 9.78
C LYS A 181 -23.62 3.54 10.62
N LEU A 182 -23.99 4.82 10.60
CA LEU A 182 -23.26 5.85 11.34
C LEU A 182 -23.31 5.64 12.87
N ASP A 183 -24.37 5.06 13.41
CA ASP A 183 -24.49 4.75 14.84
C ASP A 183 -23.49 3.66 15.30
N GLU A 184 -22.92 2.88 14.38
CA GLU A 184 -21.87 1.89 14.63
C GLU A 184 -20.45 2.48 14.60
N VAL A 185 -20.28 3.82 14.56
CA VAL A 185 -18.97 4.47 14.36
C VAL A 185 -17.95 4.10 15.45
N ASN A 186 -18.36 4.07 16.72
CA ASN A 186 -17.46 3.77 17.84
C ASN A 186 -16.99 2.30 17.80
N GLU A 187 -17.88 1.37 17.49
CA GLU A 187 -17.55 -0.03 17.30
C GLU A 187 -16.61 -0.20 16.08
N SER A 188 -16.90 0.50 15.01
CA SER A 188 -16.07 0.47 13.79
C SER A 188 -14.64 0.98 14.05
N ILE A 189 -14.48 2.02 14.85
CA ILE A 189 -13.16 2.51 15.27
C ILE A 189 -12.43 1.44 16.10
N ALA A 190 -13.13 0.82 17.07
CA ALA A 190 -12.56 -0.27 17.88
C ALA A 190 -12.14 -1.48 17.01
N ASP A 191 -12.95 -1.83 16.01
CA ASP A 191 -12.64 -2.91 15.08
C ASP A 191 -11.42 -2.59 14.19
N VAL A 192 -11.31 -1.36 13.71
CA VAL A 192 -10.14 -0.91 12.93
C VAL A 192 -8.87 -0.97 13.78
N LEU A 193 -8.93 -0.44 15.02
CA LEU A 193 -7.78 -0.47 15.94
C LEU A 193 -7.36 -1.89 16.33
N ALA A 194 -8.31 -2.81 16.42
CA ALA A 194 -8.07 -4.21 16.72
C ALA A 194 -7.71 -5.06 15.48
N GLY A 195 -7.61 -4.44 14.28
CA GLY A 195 -7.26 -5.15 13.04
C GLY A 195 -8.35 -6.07 12.48
N ARG A 196 -9.59 -6.02 13.02
CA ARG A 196 -10.71 -6.88 12.62
C ARG A 196 -11.37 -6.49 11.31
N VAL A 197 -11.03 -5.34 10.75
CA VAL A 197 -11.55 -4.88 9.46
C VAL A 197 -10.62 -5.37 8.34
N PRO A 198 -11.13 -6.02 7.29
CA PRO A 198 -10.29 -6.53 6.20
C PRO A 198 -9.52 -5.41 5.49
N ALA A 199 -10.17 -4.29 5.15
CA ALA A 199 -9.51 -3.14 4.56
C ALA A 199 -10.14 -1.81 4.96
N ARG A 200 -11.39 -1.51 4.53
CA ARG A 200 -12.05 -0.21 4.78
C ARG A 200 -13.43 -0.39 5.40
N VAL A 201 -13.86 0.62 6.16
CA VAL A 201 -15.26 0.78 6.58
C VAL A 201 -15.84 2.00 5.87
N VAL A 202 -17.04 1.89 5.35
CA VAL A 202 -17.80 2.98 4.73
C VAL A 202 -19.13 3.11 5.46
N PHE A 203 -19.42 4.31 5.94
CA PHE A 203 -20.70 4.58 6.61
C PHE A 203 -21.75 5.00 5.60
N ARG A 204 -22.95 4.43 5.76
CA ARG A 204 -24.14 4.82 5.02
C ARG A 204 -25.04 5.67 5.91
N PHE A 205 -25.51 6.78 5.35
CA PHE A 205 -26.45 7.72 5.98
C PHE A 205 -27.86 7.45 5.53
#